data_ac70da87446b5bd4094d3a61d3bb35cb
#
_entry.id   ac70da87446b5bd4094d3a61d3bb35cb
#
_cell.length_a   1.000
_cell.length_b   1.000
_cell.length_c   1.000
_cell.angle_alpha   90.00
_cell.angle_beta   90.00
_cell.angle_gamma   90.00
#
_symmetry.space_group_name_H-M   'P 1'
#
loop_
_entity.id
_entity.type
_entity.pdbx_description
1 polymer ?
#
loop_
_entity_poly.entity_id
_entity_poly.type
_entity_poly.pdbx_seq_one_letter_code
_entity_poly.pdbx_strand_id
1 'polypeptide(L)'
;MDANEIQRQARNAVRKGTILAVDHAAALCRVSVGDADSDGNGLQTNWIPWVAGTAGGTRDWLPPTPGEQVVLLCPMGDPAQGVALRGVYSNAAPAPAASPDTHARVYPDGASITYDHAAHALTAELPAGATVRVVAPGSVVVQTRDATVQAERITLDAPQTTCTGAMTVKGPFAFEAGMTGTGGAGGGATMQIDGAATFTREVTSRGISLPHHTHREQGDGQLVSEPQ
;
A
#
# COMPACT_ATOMS: atom_id res chain seq x y z
N MET A 1 30.59 -16.30 -46.97
CA MET A 1 30.70 -15.46 -45.77
C MET A 1 32.13 -15.60 -45.29
N ASP A 2 32.86 -14.51 -45.14
CA ASP A 2 34.29 -14.55 -44.74
C ASP A 2 34.40 -14.89 -43.23
N ALA A 3 35.41 -15.68 -42.87
CA ALA A 3 35.68 -16.11 -41.47
C ALA A 3 35.81 -14.90 -40.54
N ASN A 4 36.41 -13.81 -40.97
CA ASN A 4 36.55 -12.56 -40.22
C ASN A 4 35.16 -11.91 -39.92
N GLU A 5 34.25 -11.98 -40.85
CA GLU A 5 32.92 -11.44 -40.69
C GLU A 5 32.10 -12.27 -39.68
N ILE A 6 32.21 -13.60 -39.74
CA ILE A 6 31.58 -14.48 -38.75
C ILE A 6 32.12 -14.19 -37.34
N GLN A 7 33.44 -14.02 -37.21
CA GLN A 7 34.05 -13.68 -35.89
C GLN A 7 33.58 -12.31 -35.40
N ARG A 8 33.48 -11.32 -36.27
CA ARG A 8 32.97 -9.97 -35.93
C ARG A 8 31.54 -10.03 -35.42
N GLN A 9 30.66 -10.74 -36.16
CA GLN A 9 29.26 -10.92 -35.78
C GLN A 9 29.13 -11.66 -34.44
N ALA A 10 29.89 -12.72 -34.23
CA ALA A 10 29.91 -13.49 -32.99
C ALA A 10 30.35 -12.62 -31.79
N ARG A 11 31.42 -11.82 -31.93
CA ARG A 11 31.89 -10.91 -30.88
C ARG A 11 30.90 -9.82 -30.53
N ASN A 12 30.13 -9.36 -31.52
CA ASN A 12 29.18 -8.27 -31.34
C ASN A 12 27.78 -8.75 -30.93
N ALA A 13 27.47 -10.05 -31.02
CA ALA A 13 26.14 -10.58 -30.75
C ALA A 13 25.67 -10.33 -29.31
N VAL A 14 26.61 -10.41 -28.32
CA VAL A 14 26.32 -10.18 -26.91
C VAL A 14 27.45 -9.35 -26.29
N ARG A 15 27.09 -8.23 -25.67
CA ARG A 15 28.06 -7.32 -25.06
C ARG A 15 27.54 -6.77 -23.73
N LYS A 16 28.41 -6.47 -22.78
CA LYS A 16 28.07 -5.64 -21.61
C LYS A 16 28.09 -4.18 -22.04
N GLY A 17 27.14 -3.42 -21.49
CA GLY A 17 27.06 -2.01 -21.70
C GLY A 17 26.41 -1.27 -20.53
N THR A 18 26.38 0.04 -20.62
CA THR A 18 25.78 0.94 -19.63
C THR A 18 24.78 1.84 -20.34
N ILE A 19 23.62 2.04 -19.72
CA ILE A 19 22.60 2.98 -20.26
C ILE A 19 23.19 4.40 -20.27
N LEU A 20 23.20 5.01 -21.46
CA LEU A 20 23.67 6.37 -21.68
C LEU A 20 22.54 7.39 -21.58
N ALA A 21 21.39 7.09 -22.21
CA ALA A 21 20.22 7.96 -22.27
C ALA A 21 18.94 7.14 -22.42
N VAL A 22 17.81 7.70 -22.00
CA VAL A 22 16.48 7.10 -22.05
C VAL A 22 15.50 8.10 -22.67
N ASP A 23 14.75 7.66 -23.67
CA ASP A 23 13.56 8.33 -24.19
C ASP A 23 12.32 7.62 -23.64
N HIS A 24 11.72 8.20 -22.64
CA HIS A 24 10.53 7.63 -22.00
C HIS A 24 9.29 7.66 -22.89
N ALA A 25 9.19 8.63 -23.79
CA ALA A 25 8.03 8.76 -24.67
C ALA A 25 8.05 7.70 -25.79
N ALA A 26 9.23 7.42 -26.34
CA ALA A 26 9.42 6.39 -27.36
C ALA A 26 9.62 4.98 -26.77
N ALA A 27 9.84 4.86 -25.45
CA ALA A 27 10.26 3.63 -24.78
C ALA A 27 11.56 3.05 -25.36
N LEU A 28 12.56 3.91 -25.57
CA LEU A 28 13.85 3.56 -26.13
C LEU A 28 14.98 4.02 -25.22
N CYS A 29 16.14 3.37 -25.35
CA CYS A 29 17.36 3.77 -24.66
C CYS A 29 18.57 3.75 -25.61
N ARG A 30 19.65 4.39 -25.19
CA ARG A 30 20.97 4.27 -25.82
C ARG A 30 21.92 3.59 -24.84
N VAL A 31 22.79 2.74 -25.38
CA VAL A 31 23.75 1.97 -24.60
C VAL A 31 25.15 2.31 -25.07
N SER A 32 26.04 2.57 -24.09
CA SER A 32 27.50 2.66 -24.30
C SER A 32 28.13 1.32 -24.00
N VAL A 33 29.03 0.85 -24.86
CA VAL A 33 29.75 -0.41 -24.72
C VAL A 33 31.26 -0.15 -24.70
N GLY A 34 31.94 -0.65 -23.66
CA GLY A 34 33.35 -0.38 -23.38
C GLY A 34 33.52 0.87 -22.53
N ASP A 35 34.71 1.03 -21.95
CA ASP A 35 35.06 2.29 -21.29
C ASP A 35 35.06 3.38 -22.36
N ALA A 36 34.39 4.46 -22.06
CA ALA A 36 34.61 5.69 -22.85
C ALA A 36 36.02 6.13 -22.54
N ASP A 37 36.98 5.62 -23.33
CA ASP A 37 38.34 6.09 -23.27
C ASP A 37 38.35 7.58 -23.44
N SER A 38 39.40 8.25 -22.91
CA SER A 38 39.69 9.66 -23.06
C SER A 38 39.56 10.16 -24.51
N ASP A 39 39.50 9.28 -25.46
CA ASP A 39 39.39 9.55 -26.91
C ASP A 39 37.99 9.32 -27.50
N GLY A 40 36.97 9.02 -26.69
CA GLY A 40 35.57 8.89 -27.14
C GLY A 40 35.25 7.66 -28.02
N ASN A 41 36.14 6.66 -28.06
CA ASN A 41 36.06 5.50 -28.97
C ASN A 41 35.17 4.33 -28.48
N GLY A 42 34.30 4.52 -27.49
CA GLY A 42 33.31 3.53 -27.10
C GLY A 42 32.17 3.39 -28.14
N LEU A 43 31.72 2.17 -28.42
CA LEU A 43 30.53 1.95 -29.21
C LEU A 43 29.31 2.52 -28.50
N GLN A 44 28.58 3.42 -29.13
CA GLN A 44 27.27 3.89 -28.68
C GLN A 44 26.21 3.39 -29.66
N THR A 45 25.12 2.83 -29.12
CA THR A 45 23.99 2.41 -29.96
C THR A 45 23.16 3.62 -30.43
N ASN A 46 22.39 3.44 -31.49
CA ASN A 46 21.21 4.26 -31.74
C ASN A 46 20.17 4.02 -30.63
N TRP A 47 19.02 4.65 -30.76
CA TRP A 47 17.87 4.38 -29.91
C TRP A 47 17.36 2.95 -30.16
N ILE A 48 17.39 2.12 -29.13
CA ILE A 48 17.04 0.70 -29.16
C ILE A 48 16.04 0.40 -28.03
N PRO A 49 15.19 -0.63 -28.15
CA PRO A 49 14.28 -1.04 -27.08
C PRO A 49 15.05 -1.71 -25.91
N TRP A 50 14.41 -1.71 -24.73
CA TRP A 50 14.83 -2.55 -23.61
C TRP A 50 13.84 -3.68 -23.36
N VAL A 51 14.29 -4.76 -22.73
CA VAL A 51 13.44 -5.87 -22.29
C VAL A 51 12.68 -5.44 -21.03
N ALA A 52 11.35 -5.48 -21.07
CA ALA A 52 10.47 -5.38 -19.90
C ALA A 52 10.15 -6.78 -19.33
N GLY A 53 9.61 -6.86 -18.13
CA GLY A 53 9.15 -8.12 -17.54
C GLY A 53 8.01 -8.74 -18.39
N THR A 54 7.03 -7.93 -18.78
CA THR A 54 5.94 -8.29 -19.68
C THR A 54 5.63 -7.16 -20.65
N ALA A 55 5.26 -7.49 -21.90
CA ALA A 55 4.99 -6.52 -22.96
C ALA A 55 3.83 -6.95 -23.88
N GLY A 56 2.91 -7.80 -23.41
CA GLY A 56 1.74 -8.27 -24.12
C GLY A 56 0.44 -7.58 -23.69
N GLY A 57 -0.60 -8.34 -23.42
CA GLY A 57 -1.85 -7.86 -22.80
C GLY A 57 -1.61 -7.25 -21.42
N THR A 58 -0.79 -7.90 -20.59
CA THR A 58 -0.18 -7.30 -19.38
C THR A 58 1.13 -6.66 -19.77
N ARG A 59 1.41 -5.46 -19.25
CA ARG A 59 2.60 -4.67 -19.55
C ARG A 59 3.19 -4.07 -18.30
N ASP A 60 4.50 -4.24 -18.14
CA ASP A 60 5.27 -3.60 -17.07
C ASP A 60 5.93 -2.33 -17.58
N TRP A 61 5.88 -1.29 -16.79
CA TRP A 61 6.61 -0.06 -17.04
C TRP A 61 7.63 0.17 -15.93
N LEU A 62 8.87 -0.15 -16.25
CA LEU A 62 10.03 0.12 -15.40
C LEU A 62 11.17 0.55 -16.33
N PRO A 63 11.30 1.84 -16.66
CA PRO A 63 12.33 2.33 -17.55
C PRO A 63 13.73 2.14 -16.95
N PRO A 64 14.77 1.91 -17.77
CA PRO A 64 16.15 1.93 -17.31
C PRO A 64 16.56 3.32 -16.85
N THR A 65 17.64 3.38 -16.08
CA THR A 65 18.23 4.65 -15.64
C THR A 65 19.63 4.84 -16.23
N PRO A 66 20.03 6.06 -16.60
CA PRO A 66 21.41 6.33 -17.00
C PRO A 66 22.41 5.82 -15.94
N GLY A 67 23.46 5.13 -16.38
CA GLY A 67 24.41 4.45 -15.51
C GLY A 67 24.07 2.99 -15.16
N GLU A 68 22.84 2.52 -15.46
CA GLU A 68 22.44 1.13 -15.25
C GLU A 68 23.23 0.19 -16.16
N GLN A 69 23.79 -0.88 -15.60
CA GLN A 69 24.49 -1.92 -16.37
C GLN A 69 23.51 -2.86 -17.05
N VAL A 70 23.74 -3.16 -18.32
CA VAL A 70 22.89 -4.01 -19.15
C VAL A 70 23.71 -5.00 -19.96
N VAL A 71 23.04 -6.04 -20.43
CA VAL A 71 23.53 -6.88 -21.53
C VAL A 71 22.89 -6.41 -22.83
N LEU A 72 23.71 -6.00 -23.78
CA LEU A 72 23.27 -5.63 -25.13
C LEU A 72 23.26 -6.90 -25.98
N LEU A 73 22.09 -7.24 -26.50
CA LEU A 73 21.88 -8.34 -27.44
C LEU A 73 21.75 -7.73 -28.85
N CYS A 74 22.64 -8.12 -29.76
CA CYS A 74 22.67 -7.60 -31.13
C CYS A 74 22.42 -8.75 -32.12
N PRO A 75 21.19 -8.93 -32.63
CA PRO A 75 20.92 -9.91 -33.70
C PRO A 75 21.90 -9.73 -34.86
N MET A 76 22.45 -10.82 -35.35
CA MET A 76 23.48 -10.83 -36.42
C MET A 76 24.72 -9.96 -36.15
N GLY A 77 24.96 -9.60 -34.85
CA GLY A 77 26.07 -8.72 -34.48
C GLY A 77 25.88 -7.25 -34.91
N ASP A 78 24.66 -6.85 -35.20
CA ASP A 78 24.30 -5.49 -35.63
C ASP A 78 23.74 -4.70 -34.43
N PRO A 79 24.47 -3.70 -33.90
CA PRO A 79 23.99 -2.86 -32.80
C PRO A 79 22.77 -2.01 -33.13
N ALA A 80 22.47 -1.77 -34.39
CA ALA A 80 21.29 -1.03 -34.84
C ALA A 80 19.98 -1.82 -34.57
N GLN A 81 20.07 -3.14 -34.49
CA GLN A 81 18.99 -4.05 -34.13
C GLN A 81 19.08 -4.49 -32.65
N GLY A 82 19.89 -3.81 -31.86
CA GLY A 82 20.16 -4.13 -30.47
C GLY A 82 18.93 -4.07 -29.58
N VAL A 83 18.96 -4.89 -28.51
CA VAL A 83 17.99 -4.86 -27.41
C VAL A 83 18.77 -4.85 -26.08
N ALA A 84 18.41 -3.96 -25.17
CA ALA A 84 19.04 -3.88 -23.86
C ALA A 84 18.31 -4.80 -22.85
N LEU A 85 19.02 -5.82 -22.35
CA LEU A 85 18.56 -6.69 -21.27
C LEU A 85 19.06 -6.11 -19.93
N ARG A 86 18.14 -5.75 -19.07
CA ARG A 86 18.36 -5.09 -17.76
C ARG A 86 18.62 -6.11 -16.63
N GLY A 87 18.96 -5.60 -15.45
CA GLY A 87 19.03 -6.39 -14.22
C GLY A 87 20.43 -6.95 -13.92
N VAL A 88 21.48 -6.27 -14.34
CA VAL A 88 22.87 -6.59 -14.00
C VAL A 88 23.35 -5.68 -12.87
N TYR A 89 23.63 -6.25 -11.71
CA TYR A 89 24.20 -5.48 -10.59
C TYR A 89 25.59 -4.96 -10.90
N SER A 90 25.90 -3.81 -10.36
CA SER A 90 27.22 -3.15 -10.51
C SER A 90 27.63 -2.48 -9.21
N ASN A 91 28.85 -1.97 -9.15
CA ASN A 91 29.32 -1.20 -7.99
C ASN A 91 28.50 0.10 -7.77
N ALA A 92 27.97 0.69 -8.85
CA ALA A 92 27.10 1.85 -8.78
C ALA A 92 25.65 1.52 -8.40
N ALA A 93 25.21 0.27 -8.66
CA ALA A 93 23.89 -0.22 -8.34
C ALA A 93 24.00 -1.65 -7.77
N PRO A 94 24.40 -1.80 -6.48
CA PRO A 94 24.57 -3.11 -5.85
C PRO A 94 23.23 -3.80 -5.61
N ALA A 95 23.27 -5.10 -5.34
CA ALA A 95 22.09 -5.86 -4.95
C ALA A 95 21.49 -5.29 -3.66
N PRO A 96 20.16 -5.11 -3.58
CA PRO A 96 19.49 -4.51 -2.43
C PRO A 96 19.42 -5.44 -1.22
N ALA A 97 19.67 -6.73 -1.38
CA ALA A 97 19.69 -7.74 -0.33
C ALA A 97 20.72 -8.81 -0.63
N ALA A 98 21.18 -9.53 0.42
CA ALA A 98 22.09 -10.64 0.34
C ALA A 98 21.51 -11.96 0.90
N SER A 99 20.30 -11.94 1.46
CA SER A 99 19.63 -13.14 1.97
C SER A 99 19.04 -13.96 0.82
N PRO A 100 19.18 -15.30 0.83
CA PRO A 100 18.51 -16.17 -0.14
C PRO A 100 16.98 -16.22 0.05
N ASP A 101 16.48 -15.83 1.23
CA ASP A 101 15.07 -15.94 1.61
C ASP A 101 14.26 -14.67 1.30
N THR A 102 14.93 -13.65 0.78
CA THR A 102 14.33 -12.33 0.59
C THR A 102 14.09 -12.01 -0.88
N HIS A 103 12.87 -11.66 -1.23
CA HIS A 103 12.53 -10.96 -2.46
C HIS A 103 12.29 -9.49 -2.15
N ALA A 104 13.16 -8.61 -2.64
CA ALA A 104 13.10 -7.18 -2.34
C ALA A 104 13.04 -6.33 -3.62
N ARG A 105 12.25 -5.27 -3.57
CA ARG A 105 12.26 -4.16 -4.54
C ARG A 105 12.47 -2.87 -3.79
N VAL A 106 13.51 -2.12 -4.16
CA VAL A 106 13.83 -0.82 -3.57
C VAL A 106 13.69 0.25 -4.64
N TYR A 107 13.12 1.38 -4.28
CA TYR A 107 12.86 2.52 -5.16
C TYR A 107 13.84 3.67 -4.87
N PRO A 108 14.04 4.59 -5.84
CA PRO A 108 15.00 5.68 -5.68
C PRO A 108 14.73 6.63 -4.51
N ASP A 109 13.48 6.74 -4.05
CA ASP A 109 13.05 7.56 -2.91
C ASP A 109 13.20 6.87 -1.56
N GLY A 110 13.72 5.62 -1.54
CA GLY A 110 13.89 4.80 -0.36
C GLY A 110 12.68 3.91 -0.02
N ALA A 111 11.57 3.99 -0.77
CA ALA A 111 10.49 3.04 -0.60
C ALA A 111 10.97 1.61 -0.88
N SER A 112 10.45 0.64 -0.13
CA SER A 112 10.74 -0.77 -0.35
C SER A 112 9.52 -1.67 -0.21
N ILE A 113 9.50 -2.74 -0.99
CA ILE A 113 8.55 -3.85 -0.85
C ILE A 113 9.37 -5.12 -0.73
N THR A 114 9.23 -5.80 0.39
CA THR A 114 10.02 -6.99 0.72
C THR A 114 9.11 -8.14 1.13
N TYR A 115 9.35 -9.32 0.59
CA TYR A 115 8.78 -10.56 1.08
C TYR A 115 9.90 -11.49 1.55
N ASP A 116 9.86 -11.84 2.83
CA ASP A 116 10.74 -12.81 3.44
C ASP A 116 9.97 -14.13 3.59
N HIS A 117 10.37 -15.14 2.83
CA HIS A 117 9.66 -16.43 2.81
C HIS A 117 10.04 -17.34 3.98
N ALA A 118 11.15 -17.11 4.67
CA ALA A 118 11.47 -17.81 5.91
C ALA A 118 10.67 -17.29 7.09
N ALA A 119 10.50 -15.96 7.17
CA ALA A 119 9.67 -15.30 8.19
C ALA A 119 8.18 -15.23 7.82
N HIS A 120 7.80 -15.57 6.58
CA HIS A 120 6.45 -15.39 6.01
C HIS A 120 5.91 -13.96 6.14
N ALA A 121 6.79 -12.99 5.96
CA ALA A 121 6.48 -11.57 6.18
C ALA A 121 6.52 -10.77 4.87
N LEU A 122 5.41 -10.10 4.54
CA LEU A 122 5.34 -9.09 3.50
C LEU A 122 5.37 -7.71 4.15
N THR A 123 6.37 -6.91 3.80
CA THR A 123 6.55 -5.55 4.32
C THR A 123 6.57 -4.55 3.18
N ALA A 124 5.84 -3.47 3.32
CA ALA A 124 5.92 -2.28 2.47
C ALA A 124 6.31 -1.08 3.34
N GLU A 125 7.51 -0.58 3.16
CA GLU A 125 8.02 0.61 3.84
C GLU A 125 8.04 1.78 2.86
N LEU A 126 7.43 2.87 3.23
CA LEU A 126 7.30 4.05 2.39
C LEU A 126 7.92 5.26 3.11
N PRO A 127 8.52 6.21 2.38
CA PRO A 127 9.11 7.40 2.98
C PRO A 127 8.05 8.31 3.60
N ALA A 128 8.50 9.24 4.45
CA ALA A 128 7.61 10.22 5.07
C ALA A 128 6.81 11.01 4.02
N GLY A 129 5.52 11.18 4.27
CA GLY A 129 4.61 11.86 3.35
C GLY A 129 4.05 10.98 2.21
N ALA A 130 4.45 9.72 2.12
CA ALA A 130 3.89 8.80 1.13
C ALA A 130 2.42 8.48 1.38
N THR A 131 1.73 8.07 0.34
CA THR A 131 0.31 7.71 0.38
C THR A 131 0.09 6.31 -0.17
N VAL A 132 -0.71 5.51 0.53
CA VAL A 132 -1.26 4.25 0.00
C VAL A 132 -2.73 4.44 -0.31
N ARG A 133 -3.13 4.17 -1.55
CA ARG A 133 -4.52 4.25 -2.01
C ARG A 133 -4.96 2.94 -2.64
N VAL A 134 -6.01 2.35 -2.10
CA VAL A 134 -6.66 1.16 -2.67
C VAL A 134 -8.04 1.57 -3.18
N VAL A 135 -8.32 1.30 -4.44
CA VAL A 135 -9.63 1.54 -5.06
C VAL A 135 -10.11 0.22 -5.66
N ALA A 136 -11.17 -0.33 -5.09
CA ALA A 136 -11.80 -1.56 -5.54
C ALA A 136 -13.32 -1.33 -5.63
N PRO A 137 -13.91 -1.18 -6.85
CA PRO A 137 -15.35 -0.92 -7.00
C PRO A 137 -16.25 -2.03 -6.45
N GLY A 138 -15.75 -3.24 -6.33
CA GLY A 138 -16.51 -4.38 -5.79
C GLY A 138 -16.37 -4.50 -4.28
N SER A 139 -15.23 -4.98 -3.79
CA SER A 139 -15.01 -5.20 -2.35
C SER A 139 -13.53 -5.22 -2.00
N VAL A 140 -13.22 -4.92 -0.74
CA VAL A 140 -11.93 -5.20 -0.10
C VAL A 140 -12.21 -6.09 1.11
N VAL A 141 -11.53 -7.23 1.19
CA VAL A 141 -11.65 -8.18 2.30
C VAL A 141 -10.31 -8.29 3.00
N VAL A 142 -10.30 -8.07 4.32
CA VAL A 142 -9.13 -8.32 5.18
C VAL A 142 -9.49 -9.46 6.11
N GLN A 143 -8.83 -10.59 5.97
CA GLN A 143 -9.02 -11.77 6.80
C GLN A 143 -7.73 -12.07 7.56
N THR A 144 -7.76 -11.87 8.87
CA THR A 144 -6.61 -12.07 9.74
C THR A 144 -7.10 -12.44 11.14
N ARG A 145 -6.20 -13.01 11.97
CA ARG A 145 -6.47 -13.21 13.39
C ARG A 145 -6.40 -11.89 14.15
N ASP A 146 -5.40 -11.04 13.83
CA ASP A 146 -5.17 -9.77 14.50
C ASP A 146 -4.98 -8.66 13.45
N ALA A 147 -5.71 -7.55 13.58
CA ALA A 147 -5.56 -6.36 12.77
C ALA A 147 -5.33 -5.15 13.66
N THR A 148 -4.31 -4.35 13.37
CA THR A 148 -4.02 -3.10 14.06
C THR A 148 -3.99 -1.94 13.09
N VAL A 149 -4.72 -0.87 13.39
CA VAL A 149 -4.66 0.40 12.67
C VAL A 149 -4.20 1.47 13.64
N GLN A 150 -3.05 2.06 13.37
CA GLN A 150 -2.48 3.17 14.13
C GLN A 150 -2.47 4.42 13.27
N ALA A 151 -3.22 5.44 13.66
CA ALA A 151 -3.36 6.69 12.93
C ALA A 151 -3.77 7.83 13.87
N GLU A 152 -3.47 9.06 13.49
CA GLU A 152 -3.98 10.26 14.18
C GLU A 152 -5.49 10.42 13.98
N ARG A 153 -6.02 9.97 12.85
CA ARG A 153 -7.45 10.01 12.51
C ARG A 153 -7.85 8.80 11.70
N ILE A 154 -8.96 8.19 12.05
CA ILE A 154 -9.63 7.14 11.29
C ILE A 154 -11.03 7.61 10.95
N THR A 155 -11.40 7.54 9.67
CA THR A 155 -12.77 7.80 9.19
C THR A 155 -13.33 6.52 8.58
N LEU A 156 -14.47 6.08 9.09
CA LEU A 156 -15.26 5.00 8.51
C LEU A 156 -16.51 5.63 7.90
N ASP A 157 -16.46 5.90 6.60
CA ASP A 157 -17.56 6.52 5.84
C ASP A 157 -18.34 5.42 5.12
N ALA A 158 -19.43 4.98 5.73
CA ALA A 158 -20.31 3.95 5.20
C ALA A 158 -21.73 4.13 5.75
N PRO A 159 -22.79 3.82 4.98
CA PRO A 159 -24.17 3.80 5.47
C PRO A 159 -24.39 2.90 6.68
N GLN A 160 -23.57 1.84 6.81
CA GLN A 160 -23.61 0.91 7.93
C GLN A 160 -22.20 0.41 8.27
N THR A 161 -21.85 0.49 9.55
CA THR A 161 -20.65 -0.15 10.10
C THR A 161 -21.09 -1.16 11.17
N THR A 162 -20.66 -2.41 11.06
CA THR A 162 -21.03 -3.48 11.99
C THR A 162 -19.81 -3.97 12.75
N CYS A 163 -19.92 -3.98 14.09
CA CYS A 163 -18.99 -4.65 14.99
C CYS A 163 -19.72 -5.86 15.61
N THR A 164 -19.27 -7.08 15.31
CA THR A 164 -19.93 -8.32 15.78
C THR A 164 -19.45 -8.77 17.16
N GLY A 165 -18.34 -8.22 17.63
CA GLY A 165 -17.77 -8.51 18.96
C GLY A 165 -17.91 -7.32 19.91
N ALA A 166 -17.19 -7.38 21.03
CA ALA A 166 -17.13 -6.29 21.96
C ALA A 166 -16.36 -5.09 21.40
N MET A 167 -16.81 -3.89 21.68
CA MET A 167 -16.14 -2.64 21.34
C MET A 167 -15.74 -1.92 22.62
N THR A 168 -14.46 -1.55 22.74
CA THR A 168 -13.95 -0.74 23.87
C THR A 168 -13.50 0.62 23.35
N VAL A 169 -14.05 1.70 23.91
CA VAL A 169 -13.65 3.08 23.62
C VAL A 169 -13.01 3.65 24.90
N LYS A 170 -11.73 4.02 24.80
CA LYS A 170 -10.97 4.56 25.96
C LYS A 170 -11.08 6.07 26.14
N GLY A 171 -11.59 6.77 25.16
CA GLY A 171 -11.80 8.21 25.16
C GLY A 171 -13.27 8.60 25.15
N PRO A 172 -13.59 9.89 25.01
CA PRO A 172 -14.96 10.36 24.86
C PRO A 172 -15.64 9.71 23.65
N PHE A 173 -16.94 9.39 23.81
CA PHE A 173 -17.75 8.79 22.76
C PHE A 173 -19.02 9.63 22.55
N ALA A 174 -19.29 10.07 21.33
CA ALA A 174 -20.44 10.90 21.00
C ALA A 174 -21.37 10.18 20.00
N PHE A 175 -22.68 10.34 20.20
CA PHE A 175 -23.73 9.95 19.26
C PHE A 175 -24.45 11.21 18.78
N GLU A 176 -24.54 11.44 17.50
CA GLU A 176 -25.25 12.60 16.95
C GLU A 176 -26.71 12.29 16.60
N ALA A 177 -27.03 11.02 16.31
CA ALA A 177 -28.37 10.60 15.87
C ALA A 177 -29.07 9.63 16.83
N GLY A 178 -28.53 9.43 18.02
CA GLY A 178 -29.14 8.59 19.06
C GLY A 178 -28.46 7.23 19.24
N MET A 179 -28.87 6.48 20.25
CA MET A 179 -28.41 5.14 20.60
C MET A 179 -29.60 4.23 20.90
N THR A 180 -29.63 3.04 20.33
CA THR A 180 -30.59 2.00 20.66
C THR A 180 -29.84 0.78 21.15
N GLY A 181 -30.27 0.20 22.27
CA GLY A 181 -29.68 -1.01 22.82
C GLY A 181 -30.77 -2.02 23.20
N THR A 182 -30.53 -3.30 22.93
CA THR A 182 -31.39 -4.40 23.39
C THR A 182 -30.60 -5.27 24.35
N GLY A 183 -31.22 -5.69 25.46
CA GLY A 183 -30.59 -6.59 26.43
C GLY A 183 -30.20 -7.93 25.80
N GLY A 184 -29.04 -8.45 26.18
CA GLY A 184 -28.61 -9.78 25.74
C GLY A 184 -29.44 -10.90 26.36
N ALA A 185 -29.34 -12.10 25.84
CA ALA A 185 -30.09 -13.31 26.26
C ALA A 185 -29.86 -13.69 27.75
N GLY A 186 -28.85 -13.12 28.44
CA GLY A 186 -28.56 -13.36 29.86
C GLY A 186 -29.28 -12.42 30.84
N GLY A 187 -30.15 -11.49 30.40
CA GLY A 187 -30.97 -10.64 31.28
C GLY A 187 -30.23 -9.55 32.06
N GLY A 188 -28.98 -9.23 31.70
CA GLY A 188 -28.22 -8.14 32.30
C GLY A 188 -28.70 -6.73 31.85
N ALA A 189 -28.20 -5.69 32.52
CA ALA A 189 -28.49 -4.30 32.14
C ALA A 189 -27.98 -4.00 30.73
N THR A 190 -28.83 -3.39 29.90
CA THR A 190 -28.44 -2.94 28.55
C THR A 190 -27.46 -1.79 28.59
N MET A 191 -27.53 -0.94 29.62
CA MET A 191 -26.61 0.15 29.88
C MET A 191 -26.35 0.25 31.38
N GLN A 192 -25.10 0.30 31.77
CA GLN A 192 -24.66 0.54 33.14
C GLN A 192 -23.71 1.75 33.11
N ILE A 193 -23.96 2.72 33.98
CA ILE A 193 -23.17 3.93 34.13
C ILE A 193 -22.60 3.93 35.54
N ASP A 194 -21.27 3.89 35.66
CA ASP A 194 -20.56 4.11 36.93
C ASP A 194 -20.05 5.57 36.93
N GLY A 195 -20.91 6.47 37.41
CA GLY A 195 -20.72 7.92 37.35
C GLY A 195 -22.03 8.69 37.29
N ALA A 196 -21.94 10.00 37.12
CA ALA A 196 -23.10 10.86 36.99
C ALA A 196 -23.67 10.82 35.53
N ALA A 197 -24.99 10.92 35.41
CA ALA A 197 -25.67 11.12 34.12
C ALA A 197 -26.49 12.42 34.18
N THR A 198 -26.42 13.26 33.15
CA THR A 198 -27.21 14.47 33.00
C THR A 198 -28.14 14.33 31.81
N PHE A 199 -29.41 14.51 32.03
CA PHE A 199 -30.43 14.49 30.98
C PHE A 199 -31.00 15.91 30.84
N THR A 200 -30.93 16.48 29.64
CA THR A 200 -31.45 17.84 29.37
C THR A 200 -32.89 17.83 28.92
N ARG A 201 -33.49 16.65 28.72
CA ARG A 201 -34.86 16.43 28.30
C ARG A 201 -35.51 15.32 29.11
N GLU A 202 -36.72 14.95 28.71
CA GLU A 202 -37.55 13.91 29.30
C GLU A 202 -36.81 12.53 29.41
N VAL A 203 -36.95 11.91 30.56
CA VAL A 203 -36.56 10.52 30.79
C VAL A 203 -37.79 9.73 31.19
N THR A 204 -38.15 8.70 30.44
CA THR A 204 -39.30 7.88 30.73
C THR A 204 -38.92 6.43 30.99
N SER A 205 -39.59 5.78 31.92
CA SER A 205 -39.53 4.36 32.18
C SER A 205 -40.92 3.77 32.21
N ARG A 206 -41.23 2.84 31.27
CA ARG A 206 -42.58 2.25 31.11
C ARG A 206 -43.68 3.29 30.99
N GLY A 207 -43.43 4.41 30.33
CA GLY A 207 -44.39 5.49 30.15
C GLY A 207 -44.53 6.46 31.35
N ILE A 208 -43.77 6.27 32.41
CA ILE A 208 -43.73 7.17 33.56
C ILE A 208 -42.58 8.16 33.38
N SER A 209 -42.89 9.46 33.42
CA SER A 209 -41.92 10.54 33.39
C SER A 209 -41.09 10.56 34.68
N LEU A 210 -39.77 10.60 34.57
CA LEU A 210 -38.92 10.78 35.77
C LEU A 210 -39.07 12.15 36.39
N PRO A 211 -39.03 13.25 35.63
CA PRO A 211 -39.18 14.60 36.19
C PRO A 211 -40.63 14.99 36.57
N HIS A 212 -41.64 14.35 36.01
CA HIS A 212 -43.04 14.78 36.15
C HIS A 212 -43.98 13.76 36.79
N HIS A 213 -43.46 12.67 37.38
CA HIS A 213 -44.30 11.70 38.05
C HIS A 213 -44.72 12.22 39.45
N THR A 214 -45.92 11.83 39.85
CA THR A 214 -46.50 12.16 41.16
C THR A 214 -46.93 10.88 41.91
N HIS A 215 -47.02 10.95 43.21
CA HIS A 215 -47.51 9.87 44.04
C HIS A 215 -48.82 10.30 44.73
N ARG A 216 -49.65 9.34 45.10
CA ARG A 216 -50.82 9.62 45.98
C ARG A 216 -50.36 9.46 47.44
N GLU A 217 -50.66 10.43 48.25
CA GLU A 217 -50.47 10.31 49.70
C GLU A 217 -51.41 9.29 50.30
N GLN A 218 -50.98 8.54 51.31
CA GLN A 218 -51.83 7.52 51.96
C GLN A 218 -52.82 8.12 52.97
N GLY A 219 -52.64 9.35 53.40
CA GLY A 219 -53.48 10.01 54.40
C GLY A 219 -54.81 10.48 53.83
N ASP A 220 -54.81 11.40 52.91
CA ASP A 220 -55.98 12.00 52.29
C ASP A 220 -56.23 11.59 50.86
N GLY A 221 -55.32 10.83 50.25
CA GLY A 221 -55.41 10.38 48.85
C GLY A 221 -55.11 11.47 47.81
N GLN A 222 -54.62 12.64 48.25
CA GLN A 222 -54.23 13.71 47.35
C GLN A 222 -52.90 13.43 46.62
N LEU A 223 -52.67 14.07 45.50
CA LEU A 223 -51.40 14.00 44.81
C LEU A 223 -50.35 14.86 45.51
N VAL A 224 -49.16 14.32 45.71
CA VAL A 224 -48.01 15.11 46.18
C VAL A 224 -47.38 15.88 45.03
N SER A 225 -46.55 16.87 45.32
CA SER A 225 -45.82 17.65 44.32
C SER A 225 -44.87 16.76 43.50
N GLU A 226 -44.53 17.25 42.32
CA GLU A 226 -43.48 16.66 41.50
C GLU A 226 -42.14 16.65 42.28
N PRO A 227 -41.21 15.72 41.92
CA PRO A 227 -39.87 15.72 42.46
C PRO A 227 -39.14 17.04 42.18
N GLN A 228 -38.48 17.62 43.16
CA GLN A 228 -37.67 18.84 42.99
C GLN A 228 -36.20 18.53 42.80
#